data_b0b859849ad829fcd3d2fb7bc050353f
#
_entry.id   b0b859849ad829fcd3d2fb7bc050353f
#
_cell.length_a   1.000
_cell.length_b   1.000
_cell.length_c   1.000
_cell.angle_alpha   90.00
_cell.angle_beta   90.00
_cell.angle_gamma   90.00
#
_symmetry.space_group_name_H-M   'P 1'
#
loop_
_entity.id
_entity.type
_entity.pdbx_description
1 polymer ?
#
loop_
_entity_poly.entity_id
_entity_poly.type
_entity_poly.pdbx_seq_one_letter_code
_entity_poly.pdbx_strand_id
1 'polypeptide(L)'
;VQTAGKRVLDIGCGTGACAALLATEYGAAHVTGIDVEDPVCEAAVKRLENKGLSDKVSVVKVEPGPFPFDTKSFDVVFSKDSIIHIPDKLGLAREAYRVLREGGQFAVSDWLISHDGKPSAQMADYIKAEGLDFAMASPLTYGTAMREAGFSNIELVNRNLWYAKVAAEELKWLMGTNRSGLSVRHGKDFIDDQID
;
A
#
# COMPACT_ATOMS: atom_id res chain seq x y z
N VAL A 1 -2.77 1.79 -14.05
CA VAL A 1 -1.35 1.72 -14.47
C VAL A 1 -1.10 0.40 -15.20
N GLN A 2 -0.25 0.42 -16.22
CA GLN A 2 0.17 -0.79 -16.94
C GLN A 2 1.53 -1.26 -16.43
N THR A 3 1.60 -2.52 -15.96
CA THR A 3 2.84 -3.09 -15.39
C THR A 3 3.44 -4.21 -16.23
N ALA A 4 2.75 -4.68 -17.27
CA ALA A 4 3.25 -5.74 -18.14
C ALA A 4 4.62 -5.40 -18.76
N GLY A 5 5.60 -6.27 -18.52
CA GLY A 5 6.98 -6.08 -18.95
C GLY A 5 7.77 -4.99 -18.23
N LYS A 6 7.23 -4.43 -17.13
CA LYS A 6 7.81 -3.31 -16.38
C LYS A 6 8.55 -3.77 -15.13
N ARG A 7 9.53 -2.94 -14.71
CA ARG A 7 10.15 -3.04 -13.38
C ARG A 7 9.35 -2.20 -12.40
N VAL A 8 8.81 -2.82 -11.37
CA VAL A 8 7.92 -2.19 -10.38
C VAL A 8 8.61 -2.14 -9.02
N LEU A 9 8.54 -0.99 -8.36
CA LEU A 9 8.81 -0.83 -6.93
C LEU A 9 7.47 -0.84 -6.19
N ASP A 10 7.30 -1.72 -5.21
CA ASP A 10 6.12 -1.81 -4.34
C ASP A 10 6.49 -1.30 -2.95
N ILE A 11 6.02 -0.08 -2.58
CA ILE A 11 6.32 0.58 -1.31
C ILE A 11 5.35 0.09 -0.24
N GLY A 12 5.89 -0.45 0.86
CA GLY A 12 5.11 -1.09 1.91
C GLY A 12 4.47 -2.37 1.39
N CYS A 13 5.28 -3.26 0.86
CA CYS A 13 4.81 -4.48 0.19
C CYS A 13 4.12 -5.48 1.14
N GLY A 14 4.22 -5.25 2.44
CA GLY A 14 3.65 -6.13 3.44
C GLY A 14 4.13 -7.57 3.25
N THR A 15 3.23 -8.52 3.39
CA THR A 15 3.54 -9.95 3.17
C THR A 15 3.66 -10.35 1.69
N GLY A 16 3.86 -9.41 0.77
CA GLY A 16 4.13 -9.65 -0.65
C GLY A 16 2.92 -10.07 -1.48
N ALA A 17 1.70 -9.86 -1.01
CA ALA A 17 0.50 -10.26 -1.74
C ALA A 17 0.30 -9.44 -3.03
N CYS A 18 0.42 -8.10 -2.95
CA CYS A 18 0.33 -7.22 -4.11
C CYS A 18 1.49 -7.45 -5.08
N ALA A 19 2.72 -7.58 -4.57
CA ALA A 19 3.89 -7.89 -5.40
C ALA A 19 3.72 -9.19 -6.19
N ALA A 20 3.17 -10.24 -5.57
CA ALA A 20 2.86 -11.49 -6.25
C ALA A 20 1.82 -11.29 -7.38
N LEU A 21 0.73 -10.55 -7.12
CA LEU A 21 -0.29 -10.25 -8.14
C LEU A 21 0.27 -9.43 -9.30
N LEU A 22 1.10 -8.42 -9.01
CA LEU A 22 1.76 -7.62 -10.03
C LEU A 22 2.61 -8.48 -10.98
N ALA A 23 3.31 -9.48 -10.42
CA ALA A 23 4.14 -10.39 -11.20
C ALA A 23 3.33 -11.45 -11.99
N THR A 24 2.24 -11.99 -11.42
CA THR A 24 1.48 -13.10 -12.04
C THR A 24 0.34 -12.63 -12.92
N GLU A 25 -0.52 -11.77 -12.40
CA GLU A 25 -1.76 -11.36 -13.08
C GLU A 25 -1.55 -10.14 -13.98
N TYR A 26 -0.65 -9.23 -13.54
CA TYR A 26 -0.41 -7.98 -14.25
C TYR A 26 0.88 -7.98 -15.06
N GLY A 27 1.59 -9.10 -15.09
CA GLY A 27 2.71 -9.38 -16.01
C GLY A 27 3.94 -8.50 -15.81
N ALA A 28 4.18 -7.97 -14.61
CA ALA A 28 5.41 -7.22 -14.33
C ALA A 28 6.64 -8.09 -14.64
N ALA A 29 7.67 -7.51 -15.25
CA ALA A 29 8.90 -8.21 -15.54
C ALA A 29 9.67 -8.54 -14.26
N HIS A 30 9.68 -7.61 -13.31
CA HIS A 30 10.22 -7.80 -11.98
C HIS A 30 9.55 -6.83 -10.99
N VAL A 31 9.26 -7.30 -9.80
CA VAL A 31 8.75 -6.48 -8.70
C VAL A 31 9.76 -6.48 -7.56
N THR A 32 10.16 -5.30 -7.11
CA THR A 32 10.94 -5.14 -5.88
C THR A 32 10.00 -4.58 -4.81
N GLY A 33 9.66 -5.38 -3.81
CA GLY A 33 8.92 -4.92 -2.65
C GLY A 33 9.86 -4.38 -1.59
N ILE A 34 9.48 -3.28 -0.94
CA ILE A 34 10.17 -2.76 0.24
C ILE A 34 9.22 -2.65 1.41
N ASP A 35 9.72 -2.96 2.60
CA ASP A 35 9.02 -2.78 3.86
C ASP A 35 10.00 -2.48 4.99
N VAL A 36 9.52 -1.89 6.10
CA VAL A 36 10.35 -1.53 7.26
C VAL A 36 10.33 -2.59 8.35
N GLU A 37 9.42 -3.56 8.29
CA GLU A 37 9.18 -4.55 9.31
C GLU A 37 9.83 -5.90 8.98
N ASP A 38 10.86 -6.31 9.75
CA ASP A 38 11.57 -7.57 9.52
C ASP A 38 10.64 -8.81 9.46
N PRO A 39 9.70 -9.03 10.42
CA PRO A 39 8.83 -10.20 10.38
C PRO A 39 7.91 -10.23 9.14
N VAL A 40 7.54 -9.05 8.66
CA VAL A 40 6.69 -8.88 7.47
C VAL A 40 7.48 -9.22 6.20
N CYS A 41 8.71 -8.73 6.10
CA CYS A 41 9.63 -9.08 5.01
C CYS A 41 9.91 -10.60 4.95
N GLU A 42 10.19 -11.22 6.09
CA GLU A 42 10.39 -12.67 6.16
C GLU A 42 9.17 -13.46 5.70
N ALA A 43 7.97 -13.04 6.13
CA ALA A 43 6.72 -13.65 5.70
C ALA A 43 6.49 -13.47 4.19
N ALA A 44 6.87 -12.31 3.62
CA ALA A 44 6.79 -12.06 2.20
C ALA A 44 7.71 -12.99 1.41
N VAL A 45 9.00 -13.09 1.80
CA VAL A 45 9.96 -13.99 1.17
C VAL A 45 9.43 -15.42 1.16
N LYS A 46 9.02 -15.94 2.33
CA LYS A 46 8.46 -17.29 2.44
C LYS A 46 7.22 -17.51 1.56
N ARG A 47 6.34 -16.53 1.48
CA ARG A 47 5.16 -16.58 0.59
C ARG A 47 5.58 -16.69 -0.88
N LEU A 48 6.56 -15.89 -1.30
CA LEU A 48 7.03 -15.84 -2.68
C LEU A 48 7.76 -17.12 -3.08
N GLU A 49 8.58 -17.67 -2.20
CA GLU A 49 9.21 -18.99 -2.38
C GLU A 49 8.18 -20.10 -2.56
N ASN A 50 7.16 -20.15 -1.68
CA ASN A 50 6.09 -21.14 -1.75
C ASN A 50 5.25 -21.02 -3.05
N LYS A 51 5.25 -19.85 -3.68
CA LYS A 51 4.58 -19.60 -4.97
C LYS A 51 5.49 -19.77 -6.18
N GLY A 52 6.78 -20.07 -5.99
CA GLY A 52 7.77 -20.16 -7.07
C GLY A 52 8.01 -18.81 -7.77
N LEU A 53 7.96 -17.70 -7.05
CA LEU A 53 8.06 -16.35 -7.60
C LEU A 53 9.39 -15.64 -7.28
N SER A 54 10.35 -16.32 -6.66
CA SER A 54 11.63 -15.73 -6.24
C SER A 54 12.45 -15.13 -7.39
N ASP A 55 12.27 -15.61 -8.61
CA ASP A 55 12.93 -15.06 -9.81
C ASP A 55 12.27 -13.76 -10.31
N LYS A 56 11.01 -13.52 -9.94
CA LYS A 56 10.19 -12.38 -10.41
C LYS A 56 9.95 -11.31 -9.37
N VAL A 57 10.04 -11.67 -8.10
CA VAL A 57 9.78 -10.76 -6.99
C VAL A 57 10.89 -10.85 -5.97
N SER A 58 11.48 -9.73 -5.64
CA SER A 58 12.45 -9.58 -4.54
C SER A 58 11.85 -8.72 -3.42
N VAL A 59 12.23 -8.99 -2.18
CA VAL A 59 11.84 -8.19 -1.02
C VAL A 59 13.10 -7.64 -0.36
N VAL A 60 13.07 -6.35 -0.06
CA VAL A 60 14.18 -5.64 0.59
C VAL A 60 13.65 -4.94 1.84
N LYS A 61 14.18 -5.31 3.00
CA LYS A 61 13.95 -4.55 4.23
C LYS A 61 14.67 -3.22 4.12
N VAL A 62 13.97 -2.14 4.46
CA VAL A 62 14.52 -0.78 4.41
C VAL A 62 14.32 -0.09 5.75
N GLU A 63 15.12 0.96 5.99
CA GLU A 63 14.86 1.92 7.08
C GLU A 63 14.03 3.10 6.54
N PRO A 64 13.27 3.80 7.41
CA PRO A 64 12.62 5.04 7.03
C PRO A 64 13.63 6.06 6.47
N GLY A 65 13.39 6.59 5.29
CA GLY A 65 14.29 7.54 4.65
C GLY A 65 14.39 7.33 3.13
N PRO A 66 15.52 7.73 2.53
CA PRO A 66 15.75 7.55 1.10
C PRO A 66 15.73 6.08 0.68
N PHE A 67 15.13 5.80 -0.48
CA PHE A 67 15.11 4.42 -1.00
C PHE A 67 16.53 3.99 -1.44
N PRO A 68 16.95 2.74 -1.10
CA PRO A 68 18.31 2.26 -1.39
C PRO A 68 18.46 1.82 -2.85
N PHE A 69 17.96 2.62 -3.78
CA PHE A 69 17.99 2.36 -5.22
C PHE A 69 18.56 3.54 -5.99
N ASP A 70 19.18 3.24 -7.12
CA ASP A 70 19.68 4.24 -8.03
C ASP A 70 18.54 5.06 -8.67
N THR A 71 18.86 6.27 -9.08
CA THR A 71 17.97 7.12 -9.86
C THR A 71 17.55 6.41 -11.15
N LYS A 72 16.28 6.51 -11.54
CA LYS A 72 15.74 5.94 -12.78
C LYS A 72 15.85 4.41 -12.87
N SER A 73 15.63 3.69 -11.78
CA SER A 73 15.70 2.22 -11.70
C SER A 73 14.39 1.53 -12.07
N PHE A 74 13.24 2.20 -11.91
CA PHE A 74 11.92 1.61 -12.05
C PHE A 74 11.07 2.30 -13.11
N ASP A 75 10.20 1.53 -13.75
CA ASP A 75 9.20 2.03 -14.69
C ASP A 75 7.91 2.45 -13.99
N VAL A 76 7.60 1.78 -12.87
CA VAL A 76 6.43 2.04 -12.03
C VAL A 76 6.84 2.02 -10.57
N VAL A 77 6.38 2.98 -9.81
CA VAL A 77 6.31 2.93 -8.34
C VAL A 77 4.86 2.71 -7.96
N PHE A 78 4.62 1.73 -7.10
CA PHE A 78 3.30 1.32 -6.64
C PHE A 78 3.25 1.36 -5.12
N SER A 79 2.10 1.65 -4.56
CA SER A 79 1.83 1.45 -3.13
C SER A 79 0.35 1.23 -2.89
N LYS A 80 0.01 0.36 -1.94
CA LYS A 80 -1.36 0.12 -1.51
C LYS A 80 -1.43 0.08 0.01
N ASP A 81 -2.23 1.00 0.57
CA ASP A 81 -2.58 1.09 2.00
C ASP A 81 -1.33 1.15 2.93
N SER A 82 -0.27 1.83 2.50
CA SER A 82 1.01 1.88 3.22
C SER A 82 1.58 3.28 3.39
N ILE A 83 1.48 4.13 2.38
CA ILE A 83 2.08 5.47 2.47
C ILE A 83 1.33 6.42 3.41
N ILE A 84 0.16 5.99 3.91
CA ILE A 84 -0.55 6.63 5.02
C ILE A 84 0.35 6.77 6.26
N HIS A 85 1.26 5.82 6.49
CA HIS A 85 2.19 5.82 7.63
C HIS A 85 3.40 6.72 7.44
N ILE A 86 3.61 7.30 6.25
CA ILE A 86 4.75 8.16 5.94
C ILE A 86 4.34 9.64 6.11
N PRO A 87 4.81 10.35 7.17
CA PRO A 87 4.38 11.74 7.41
C PRO A 87 4.88 12.72 6.34
N ASP A 88 6.13 12.56 5.88
CA ASP A 88 6.73 13.43 4.86
C ASP A 88 6.29 13.02 3.45
N LYS A 89 5.10 13.52 3.05
CA LYS A 89 4.54 13.24 1.72
C LYS A 89 5.39 13.83 0.59
N LEU A 90 6.08 14.95 0.85
CA LEU A 90 6.95 15.57 -0.16
C LEU A 90 8.25 14.77 -0.33
N GLY A 91 8.87 14.35 0.76
CA GLY A 91 10.06 13.49 0.71
C GLY A 91 9.75 12.16 0.01
N LEU A 92 8.62 11.52 0.34
CA LEU A 92 8.13 10.33 -0.35
C LEU A 92 7.95 10.57 -1.86
N ALA A 93 7.27 11.66 -2.24
CA ALA A 93 7.04 11.98 -3.66
C ALA A 93 8.36 12.24 -4.41
N ARG A 94 9.32 12.93 -3.77
CA ARG A 94 10.67 13.16 -4.35
C ARG A 94 11.44 11.85 -4.56
N GLU A 95 11.40 10.94 -3.60
CA GLU A 95 12.05 9.65 -3.72
C GLU A 95 11.39 8.78 -4.80
N ALA A 96 10.06 8.73 -4.84
CA ALA A 96 9.33 8.04 -5.91
C ALA A 96 9.69 8.62 -7.29
N TYR A 97 9.76 9.94 -7.41
CA TYR A 97 10.15 10.61 -8.66
C TYR A 97 11.60 10.31 -9.04
N ARG A 98 12.52 10.33 -8.06
CA ARG A 98 13.95 10.06 -8.28
C ARG A 98 14.20 8.66 -8.82
N VAL A 99 13.55 7.65 -8.27
CA VAL A 99 13.76 6.25 -8.70
C VAL A 99 13.00 5.89 -9.97
N LEU A 100 12.01 6.69 -10.37
CA LEU A 100 11.28 6.49 -11.63
C LEU A 100 12.12 6.92 -12.83
N ARG A 101 12.04 6.12 -13.89
CA ARG A 101 12.52 6.50 -15.22
C ARG A 101 11.68 7.62 -15.81
N GLU A 102 12.22 8.29 -16.79
CA GLU A 102 11.46 9.26 -17.57
C GLU A 102 10.21 8.61 -18.20
N GLY A 103 9.05 9.25 -18.04
CA GLY A 103 7.77 8.68 -18.43
C GLY A 103 7.24 7.57 -17.52
N GLY A 104 7.92 7.28 -16.41
CA GLY A 104 7.46 6.35 -15.40
C GLY A 104 6.23 6.83 -14.65
N GLN A 105 5.54 5.94 -13.96
CA GLN A 105 4.28 6.23 -13.28
C GLN A 105 4.36 5.92 -11.78
N PHE A 106 3.80 6.82 -10.97
CA PHE A 106 3.55 6.58 -9.54
C PHE A 106 2.05 6.30 -9.36
N ALA A 107 1.70 5.09 -8.95
CA ALA A 107 0.33 4.64 -8.75
C ALA A 107 0.09 4.27 -7.30
N VAL A 108 -0.86 4.93 -6.66
CA VAL A 108 -1.14 4.79 -5.23
C VAL A 108 -2.62 4.52 -5.00
N SER A 109 -2.91 3.59 -4.10
CA SER A 109 -4.22 3.45 -3.45
C SER A 109 -4.02 3.58 -1.96
N ASP A 110 -4.68 4.57 -1.33
CA ASP A 110 -4.48 4.82 0.10
C ASP A 110 -5.67 5.53 0.73
N TRP A 111 -5.68 5.58 2.04
CA TRP A 111 -6.65 6.28 2.85
C TRP A 111 -6.26 7.74 3.01
N LEU A 112 -7.14 8.63 2.62
CA LEU A 112 -6.95 10.07 2.69
C LEU A 112 -7.99 10.70 3.62
N ILE A 113 -7.58 11.74 4.32
CA ILE A 113 -8.53 12.61 5.03
C ILE A 113 -9.06 13.68 4.07
N SER A 114 -10.33 14.08 4.24
CA SER A 114 -10.99 15.01 3.32
C SER A 114 -10.45 16.44 3.36
N HIS A 115 -9.72 16.81 4.40
CA HIS A 115 -9.23 18.18 4.64
C HIS A 115 -7.90 18.15 5.38
N ASP A 116 -7.16 19.22 5.30
CA ASP A 116 -5.94 19.40 6.10
C ASP A 116 -6.31 19.80 7.54
N GLY A 117 -5.54 19.32 8.51
CA GLY A 117 -5.73 19.60 9.92
C GLY A 117 -6.13 18.40 10.76
N LYS A 118 -6.77 18.65 11.90
CA LYS A 118 -7.12 17.56 12.84
C LYS A 118 -8.30 16.74 12.30
N PRO A 119 -8.26 15.42 12.46
CA PRO A 119 -9.40 14.57 12.15
C PRO A 119 -10.62 14.91 13.00
N SER A 120 -11.83 14.55 12.55
CA SER A 120 -13.02 14.59 13.39
C SER A 120 -12.84 13.67 14.60
N ALA A 121 -13.64 13.88 15.66
CA ALA A 121 -13.59 13.03 16.85
C ALA A 121 -13.79 11.54 16.49
N GLN A 122 -14.76 11.24 15.63
CA GLN A 122 -15.02 9.87 15.17
C GLN A 122 -13.81 9.26 14.42
N MET A 123 -13.18 10.05 13.55
CA MET A 123 -11.99 9.60 12.81
C MET A 123 -10.79 9.42 13.78
N ALA A 124 -10.66 10.27 14.78
CA ALA A 124 -9.62 10.13 15.79
C ALA A 124 -9.80 8.86 16.64
N ASP A 125 -11.06 8.54 16.99
CA ASP A 125 -11.39 7.31 17.70
C ASP A 125 -11.10 6.07 16.83
N TYR A 126 -11.44 6.12 15.53
CA TYR A 126 -11.13 5.07 14.59
C TYR A 126 -9.60 4.84 14.44
N ILE A 127 -8.82 5.92 14.22
CA ILE A 127 -7.35 5.83 14.15
C ILE A 127 -6.77 5.21 15.42
N LYS A 128 -7.32 5.58 16.58
CA LYS A 128 -6.89 5.01 17.86
C LYS A 128 -7.24 3.53 17.99
N ALA A 129 -8.41 3.11 17.52
CA ALA A 129 -8.84 1.71 17.53
C ALA A 129 -7.96 0.83 16.64
N GLU A 130 -7.53 1.33 15.48
CA GLU A 130 -6.61 0.63 14.58
C GLU A 130 -5.22 0.40 15.20
N GLY A 131 -4.84 1.20 16.22
CA GLY A 131 -3.58 1.04 16.94
C GLY A 131 -2.32 1.34 16.10
N LEU A 132 -2.48 1.97 14.94
CA LEU A 132 -1.42 2.32 14.01
C LEU A 132 -1.25 3.85 13.92
N ASP A 133 -0.02 4.30 13.72
CA ASP A 133 0.28 5.71 13.51
C ASP A 133 -0.09 6.14 12.09
N PHE A 134 -1.31 6.68 11.93
CA PHE A 134 -1.75 7.22 10.65
C PHE A 134 -1.35 8.68 10.49
N ALA A 135 -0.56 8.94 9.47
CA ALA A 135 -0.24 10.29 9.00
C ALA A 135 -1.10 10.64 7.77
N MET A 136 -2.43 10.54 7.93
CA MET A 136 -3.37 10.84 6.84
C MET A 136 -3.15 12.25 6.32
N ALA A 137 -3.14 12.40 5.01
CA ALA A 137 -3.06 13.70 4.34
C ALA A 137 -4.25 13.88 3.40
N SER A 138 -4.58 15.13 3.11
CA SER A 138 -5.66 15.45 2.18
C SER A 138 -5.26 15.20 0.73
N PRO A 139 -6.24 15.08 -0.19
CA PRO A 139 -5.96 15.09 -1.62
C PRO A 139 -5.15 16.31 -2.08
N LEU A 140 -5.35 17.46 -1.43
CA LEU A 140 -4.60 18.68 -1.73
C LEU A 140 -3.13 18.54 -1.35
N THR A 141 -2.84 18.02 -0.15
CA THR A 141 -1.47 17.79 0.32
C THR A 141 -0.74 16.78 -0.57
N TYR A 142 -1.36 15.64 -0.91
CA TYR A 142 -0.76 14.68 -1.84
C TYR A 142 -0.51 15.27 -3.22
N GLY A 143 -1.52 15.95 -3.80
CA GLY A 143 -1.39 16.57 -5.11
C GLY A 143 -0.33 17.67 -5.15
N THR A 144 -0.16 18.44 -4.07
CA THR A 144 0.88 19.45 -3.95
C THR A 144 2.27 18.81 -3.85
N ALA A 145 2.44 17.82 -2.97
CA ALA A 145 3.69 17.08 -2.84
C ALA A 145 4.14 16.43 -4.15
N MET A 146 3.23 15.83 -4.89
CA MET A 146 3.53 15.23 -6.20
C MET A 146 3.94 16.28 -7.23
N ARG A 147 3.24 17.44 -7.31
CA ARG A 147 3.63 18.53 -8.23
C ARG A 147 5.00 19.11 -7.90
N GLU A 148 5.26 19.36 -6.62
CA GLU A 148 6.57 19.89 -6.16
C GLU A 148 7.72 18.90 -6.37
N ALA A 149 7.45 17.59 -6.36
CA ALA A 149 8.41 16.55 -6.70
C ALA A 149 8.70 16.46 -8.21
N GLY A 150 7.87 17.07 -9.08
CA GLY A 150 8.04 17.08 -10.53
C GLY A 150 7.04 16.21 -11.31
N PHE A 151 6.08 15.58 -10.64
CA PHE A 151 5.04 14.81 -11.34
C PHE A 151 4.09 15.73 -12.12
N SER A 152 3.72 15.31 -13.31
CA SER A 152 2.70 15.91 -14.16
C SER A 152 1.53 14.92 -14.34
N ASN A 153 0.41 15.39 -14.88
CA ASN A 153 -0.77 14.55 -15.18
C ASN A 153 -1.27 13.78 -13.95
N ILE A 154 -1.37 14.49 -12.81
CA ILE A 154 -1.84 13.90 -11.56
C ILE A 154 -3.34 13.70 -11.63
N GLU A 155 -3.78 12.45 -11.51
CA GLU A 155 -5.17 12.05 -11.46
C GLU A 155 -5.52 11.56 -10.06
N LEU A 156 -6.63 12.07 -9.51
CA LEU A 156 -7.20 11.62 -8.25
C LEU A 156 -8.53 10.93 -8.51
N VAL A 157 -8.63 9.67 -8.12
CA VAL A 157 -9.85 8.87 -8.24
C VAL A 157 -10.45 8.61 -6.86
N ASN A 158 -11.61 9.21 -6.59
CA ASN A 158 -12.35 8.95 -5.36
C ASN A 158 -13.05 7.59 -5.42
N ARG A 159 -12.66 6.68 -4.53
CA ARG A 159 -13.19 5.31 -4.44
C ARG A 159 -14.13 5.08 -3.25
N ASN A 160 -14.51 6.12 -2.52
CA ASN A 160 -15.30 5.99 -1.28
C ASN A 160 -16.59 5.19 -1.46
N LEU A 161 -17.38 5.48 -2.51
CA LEU A 161 -18.63 4.76 -2.76
C LEU A 161 -18.41 3.28 -3.10
N TRP A 162 -17.33 2.98 -3.82
CA TRP A 162 -16.96 1.61 -4.12
C TRP A 162 -16.51 0.90 -2.84
N TYR A 163 -15.64 1.54 -2.06
CA TYR A 163 -15.12 0.99 -0.82
C TYR A 163 -16.23 0.73 0.20
N ALA A 164 -17.17 1.65 0.37
CA ALA A 164 -18.32 1.45 1.26
C ALA A 164 -19.15 0.20 0.91
N LYS A 165 -19.28 -0.12 -0.39
CA LYS A 165 -19.95 -1.36 -0.82
C LYS A 165 -19.13 -2.60 -0.46
N VAL A 166 -17.82 -2.57 -0.73
CA VAL A 166 -16.91 -3.68 -0.41
C VAL A 166 -16.91 -3.93 1.09
N ALA A 167 -16.75 -2.90 1.91
CA ALA A 167 -16.75 -3.02 3.37
C ALA A 167 -18.09 -3.61 3.90
N ALA A 168 -19.22 -3.17 3.34
CA ALA A 168 -20.53 -3.72 3.72
C ALA A 168 -20.68 -5.20 3.31
N GLU A 169 -20.12 -5.61 2.18
CA GLU A 169 -20.11 -7.00 1.74
C GLU A 169 -19.17 -7.85 2.59
N GLU A 170 -17.99 -7.34 2.93
CA GLU A 170 -17.03 -8.00 3.83
C GLU A 170 -17.61 -8.19 5.24
N LEU A 171 -18.24 -7.16 5.79
CA LEU A 171 -18.92 -7.25 7.09
C LEU A 171 -20.01 -8.34 7.06
N LYS A 172 -20.83 -8.34 6.03
CA LYS A 172 -21.86 -9.37 5.83
C LYS A 172 -21.26 -10.79 5.78
N TRP A 173 -20.12 -10.91 5.11
CA TRP A 173 -19.41 -12.17 4.97
C TRP A 173 -18.81 -12.61 6.31
N LEU A 174 -18.22 -11.70 7.09
CA LEU A 174 -17.68 -11.95 8.43
C LEU A 174 -18.77 -12.33 9.43
N MET A 175 -19.93 -11.65 9.38
CA MET A 175 -21.07 -11.96 10.27
C MET A 175 -21.84 -13.21 9.87
N GLY A 176 -21.64 -13.73 8.66
CA GLY A 176 -22.37 -14.88 8.10
C GLY A 176 -21.82 -16.24 8.52
N THR A 177 -22.13 -17.24 7.72
CA THR A 177 -21.74 -18.65 7.95
C THR A 177 -20.23 -18.88 8.00
N ASN A 178 -19.45 -17.95 7.49
CA ASN A 178 -17.98 -18.03 7.48
C ASN A 178 -17.34 -17.71 8.84
N ARG A 179 -18.08 -17.00 9.73
CA ARG A 179 -17.55 -16.55 11.03
C ARG A 179 -16.93 -17.67 11.86
N SER A 180 -17.59 -18.83 11.94
CA SER A 180 -17.09 -19.97 12.72
C SER A 180 -15.78 -20.53 12.13
N GLY A 181 -15.70 -20.68 10.83
CA GLY A 181 -14.49 -21.16 10.15
C GLY A 181 -13.32 -20.19 10.26
N LEU A 182 -13.60 -18.88 10.20
CA LEU A 182 -12.60 -17.83 10.36
C LEU A 182 -12.12 -17.74 11.81
N SER A 183 -13.04 -17.82 12.78
CA SER A 183 -12.69 -17.81 14.22
C SER A 183 -11.82 -19.02 14.60
N VAL A 184 -12.04 -20.19 14.01
CA VAL A 184 -11.16 -21.35 14.18
C VAL A 184 -9.77 -21.11 13.61
N ARG A 185 -9.67 -20.42 12.47
CA ARG A 185 -8.41 -20.21 11.74
C ARG A 185 -7.59 -19.06 12.31
N HIS A 186 -8.23 -17.98 12.74
CA HIS A 186 -7.59 -16.70 13.09
C HIS A 186 -7.77 -16.31 14.56
N GLY A 187 -8.57 -17.03 15.33
CA GLY A 187 -8.97 -16.70 16.69
C GLY A 187 -10.30 -15.95 16.73
N LYS A 188 -11.11 -16.27 17.77
CA LYS A 188 -12.44 -15.67 17.92
C LYS A 188 -12.35 -14.17 18.19
N ASP A 189 -11.47 -13.77 19.08
CA ASP A 189 -11.32 -12.37 19.50
C ASP A 189 -10.89 -11.49 18.31
N PHE A 190 -9.94 -11.95 17.50
CA PHE A 190 -9.53 -11.27 16.27
C PHE A 190 -10.69 -11.05 15.30
N ILE A 191 -11.56 -12.05 15.11
CA ILE A 191 -12.70 -11.92 14.20
C ILE A 191 -13.79 -11.02 14.80
N ASP A 192 -14.00 -11.05 16.11
CA ASP A 192 -14.96 -10.18 16.78
C ASP A 192 -14.52 -8.71 16.67
N ASP A 193 -13.24 -8.40 16.89
CA ASP A 193 -12.66 -7.06 16.73
C ASP A 193 -12.78 -6.50 15.29
N GLN A 194 -12.87 -7.37 14.28
CA GLN A 194 -13.08 -6.92 12.90
C GLN A 194 -14.55 -6.60 12.57
N ILE A 195 -15.48 -6.94 13.45
CA ILE A 195 -16.93 -6.74 13.27
C ILE A 195 -17.42 -5.53 14.04
N ASP A 196 -16.85 -5.24 15.20
CA ASP A 196 -17.19 -4.11 16.08
C ASP A 196 -16.63 -2.78 15.55
#